data_2c7a1b3bd3b53bb3b28b1d2d7d6345e0
#
_entry.id   2c7a1b3bd3b53bb3b28b1d2d7d6345e0
#
_cell.length_a   1.000
_cell.length_b   1.000
_cell.length_c   1.000
_cell.angle_alpha   90.00
_cell.angle_beta   90.00
_cell.angle_gamma   90.00
#
_symmetry.space_group_name_H-M   'P 1'
#
loop_
_entity.id
_entity.type
_entity.pdbx_description
1 polymer ?
#
loop_
_entity_poly.entity_id
_entity_poly.type
_entity_poly.pdbx_seq_one_letter_code
_entity_poly.pdbx_strand_id
1 'polypeptide(L)'
;MTSMFKKQPSSGFTLTEILIAVSIIGMLSGIAIPSYLNQACRSKSSEAIASIGSLQAIISAYIDETGVFPSNWDDLNSISAIMGQEGEMTGEFTKKWVLPSKYHEIMVSGPIDAAYSITAEPLSGCQNRSIKACLNSSTGASKLNKGDGATNAENVVCT
;
A
#
# COMPACT_ATOMS: atom_id res chain seq x y z
N MET A 1 -32.19 -20.68 -58.30
CA MET A 1 -32.33 -21.08 -56.87
C MET A 1 -32.08 -19.84 -56.01
N THR A 2 -33.16 -19.17 -55.57
CA THR A 2 -33.07 -17.93 -54.77
C THR A 2 -33.35 -18.32 -53.32
N SER A 3 -32.29 -18.32 -52.48
CA SER A 3 -32.41 -18.59 -51.03
C SER A 3 -33.02 -17.38 -50.35
N MET A 4 -34.26 -17.49 -49.87
CA MET A 4 -34.92 -16.52 -49.03
C MET A 4 -34.33 -16.60 -47.61
N PHE A 5 -33.46 -15.68 -47.25
CA PHE A 5 -33.07 -15.46 -45.85
C PHE A 5 -34.28 -14.89 -45.06
N LYS A 6 -34.85 -15.73 -44.24
CA LYS A 6 -35.95 -15.36 -43.31
C LYS A 6 -35.35 -14.50 -42.20
N LYS A 7 -35.58 -13.18 -42.26
CA LYS A 7 -35.20 -12.22 -41.24
C LYS A 7 -35.94 -12.56 -39.93
N GLN A 8 -35.22 -13.03 -38.93
CA GLN A 8 -35.83 -13.29 -37.61
C GLN A 8 -36.21 -11.94 -36.97
N PRO A 9 -37.39 -11.85 -36.34
CA PRO A 9 -37.76 -10.64 -35.60
C PRO A 9 -36.83 -10.44 -34.41
N SER A 10 -36.16 -9.29 -34.32
CA SER A 10 -35.40 -8.87 -33.16
C SER A 10 -36.41 -8.45 -32.10
N SER A 11 -36.56 -9.24 -31.03
CA SER A 11 -37.33 -8.83 -29.85
C SER A 11 -36.46 -7.85 -29.02
N GLY A 12 -36.96 -6.64 -28.80
CA GLY A 12 -36.34 -5.66 -27.90
C GLY A 12 -36.75 -5.97 -26.42
N PHE A 13 -35.94 -5.47 -25.47
CA PHE A 13 -36.24 -5.57 -24.05
C PHE A 13 -37.49 -4.74 -23.68
N THR A 14 -38.27 -5.27 -22.78
CA THR A 14 -39.40 -4.53 -22.21
C THR A 14 -38.93 -3.55 -21.14
N LEU A 15 -39.66 -2.44 -20.96
CA LEU A 15 -39.35 -1.46 -19.92
C LEU A 15 -39.37 -2.11 -18.52
N THR A 16 -40.28 -3.05 -18.29
CA THR A 16 -40.39 -3.80 -17.03
C THR A 16 -39.15 -4.67 -16.74
N GLU A 17 -38.62 -5.36 -17.75
CA GLU A 17 -37.38 -6.15 -17.61
C GLU A 17 -36.19 -5.29 -17.19
N ILE A 18 -36.04 -4.11 -17.78
CA ILE A 18 -34.97 -3.18 -17.39
C ILE A 18 -35.17 -2.66 -15.97
N LEU A 19 -36.43 -2.33 -15.57
CA LEU A 19 -36.70 -1.89 -14.21
C LEU A 19 -36.38 -2.96 -13.16
N ILE A 20 -36.72 -4.21 -13.42
CA ILE A 20 -36.38 -5.32 -12.53
C ILE A 20 -34.84 -5.52 -12.47
N ALA A 21 -34.18 -5.50 -13.60
CA ALA A 21 -32.71 -5.65 -13.66
C ALA A 21 -31.99 -4.56 -12.86
N VAL A 22 -32.36 -3.29 -13.03
CA VAL A 22 -31.76 -2.16 -12.30
C VAL A 22 -32.04 -2.26 -10.80
N SER A 23 -33.24 -2.70 -10.40
CA SER A 23 -33.60 -2.90 -9.00
C SER A 23 -32.71 -3.96 -8.33
N ILE A 24 -32.46 -5.08 -9.01
CA ILE A 24 -31.59 -6.16 -8.51
C ILE A 24 -30.13 -5.66 -8.41
N ILE A 25 -29.63 -4.98 -9.44
CA ILE A 25 -28.27 -4.40 -9.43
C ILE A 25 -28.13 -3.41 -8.29
N GLY A 26 -29.13 -2.56 -8.05
CA GLY A 26 -29.13 -1.59 -6.94
C GLY A 26 -29.01 -2.27 -5.57
N MET A 27 -29.78 -3.33 -5.33
CA MET A 27 -29.71 -4.10 -4.09
C MET A 27 -28.36 -4.77 -3.88
N LEU A 28 -27.81 -5.41 -4.93
CA LEU A 28 -26.50 -6.07 -4.87
C LEU A 28 -25.37 -5.07 -4.65
N SER A 29 -25.42 -3.90 -5.30
CA SER A 29 -24.42 -2.84 -5.16
C SER A 29 -24.31 -2.32 -3.72
N GLY A 30 -25.43 -2.25 -3.00
CA GLY A 30 -25.45 -1.82 -1.60
C GLY A 30 -24.59 -2.68 -0.67
N ILE A 31 -24.42 -3.96 -0.98
CA ILE A 31 -23.59 -4.89 -0.21
C ILE A 31 -22.18 -4.98 -0.79
N ALA A 32 -22.07 -4.99 -2.12
CA ALA A 32 -20.80 -5.22 -2.81
C ALA A 32 -19.81 -4.05 -2.67
N ILE A 33 -20.29 -2.80 -2.76
CA ILE A 33 -19.42 -1.63 -2.75
C ILE A 33 -18.64 -1.47 -1.44
N PRO A 34 -19.25 -1.52 -0.23
CA PRO A 34 -18.48 -1.42 1.01
C PRO A 34 -17.45 -2.53 1.18
N SER A 35 -17.79 -3.76 0.78
CA SER A 35 -16.86 -4.90 0.83
C SER A 35 -15.67 -4.70 -0.10
N TYR A 36 -15.91 -4.23 -1.32
CA TYR A 36 -14.88 -3.92 -2.30
C TYR A 36 -13.91 -2.83 -1.82
N LEU A 37 -14.43 -1.73 -1.25
CA LEU A 37 -13.60 -0.64 -0.72
C LEU A 37 -12.69 -1.12 0.41
N ASN A 38 -13.20 -1.92 1.33
CA ASN A 38 -12.39 -2.51 2.40
C ASN A 38 -11.28 -3.40 1.85
N GLN A 39 -11.57 -4.22 0.84
CA GLN A 39 -10.58 -5.09 0.22
C GLN A 39 -9.52 -4.28 -0.55
N ALA A 40 -9.92 -3.22 -1.24
CA ALA A 40 -9.02 -2.30 -1.91
C ALA A 40 -8.05 -1.64 -0.91
N CYS A 41 -8.56 -1.17 0.24
CA CYS A 41 -7.71 -0.59 1.29
C CYS A 41 -6.74 -1.62 1.90
N ARG A 42 -7.14 -2.88 2.05
CA ARG A 42 -6.23 -3.95 2.50
C ARG A 42 -5.10 -4.19 1.51
N SER A 43 -5.40 -4.20 0.22
CA SER A 43 -4.40 -4.35 -0.84
C SER A 43 -3.37 -3.22 -0.81
N LYS A 44 -3.83 -1.97 -0.67
CA LYS A 44 -2.96 -0.78 -0.54
C LYS A 44 -2.06 -0.86 0.71
N SER A 45 -2.59 -1.32 1.84
CA SER A 45 -1.80 -1.53 3.05
C SER A 45 -0.76 -2.63 2.87
N SER A 46 -1.06 -3.68 2.10
CA SER A 46 -0.11 -4.76 1.82
C SER A 46 1.08 -4.29 1.00
N GLU A 47 0.87 -3.35 0.06
CA GLU A 47 1.96 -2.69 -0.67
C GLU A 47 2.89 -1.93 0.29
N ALA A 48 2.33 -1.11 1.18
CA ALA A 48 3.13 -0.37 2.15
C ALA A 48 3.89 -1.31 3.12
N ILE A 49 3.29 -2.42 3.54
CA ILE A 49 3.98 -3.44 4.35
C ILE A 49 5.16 -4.05 3.59
N ALA A 50 4.96 -4.40 2.32
CA ALA A 50 6.04 -4.94 1.49
C ALA A 50 7.18 -3.93 1.30
N SER A 51 6.84 -2.65 1.07
CA SER A 51 7.82 -1.56 0.95
C SER A 51 8.61 -1.35 2.24
N ILE A 52 7.97 -1.40 3.41
CA ILE A 52 8.64 -1.34 4.71
C ILE A 52 9.59 -2.53 4.89
N GLY A 53 9.14 -3.75 4.58
CA GLY A 53 9.97 -4.95 4.68
C GLY A 53 11.20 -4.88 3.76
N SER A 54 11.01 -4.40 2.53
CA SER A 54 12.12 -4.16 1.60
C SER A 54 13.09 -3.11 2.14
N LEU A 55 12.59 -2.01 2.71
CA LEU A 55 13.41 -0.97 3.31
C LEU A 55 14.22 -1.48 4.51
N GLN A 56 13.63 -2.29 5.38
CA GLN A 56 14.34 -2.92 6.49
C GLN A 56 15.46 -3.84 5.99
N ALA A 57 15.23 -4.59 4.91
CA ALA A 57 16.24 -5.43 4.30
C ALA A 57 17.39 -4.61 3.68
N ILE A 58 17.10 -3.48 3.02
CA ILE A 58 18.10 -2.59 2.45
C ILE A 58 18.94 -1.95 3.56
N ILE A 59 18.33 -1.50 4.65
CA ILE A 59 19.04 -0.96 5.82
C ILE A 59 20.00 -2.01 6.38
N SER A 60 19.55 -3.25 6.56
CA SER A 60 20.40 -4.32 7.06
C SER A 60 21.54 -4.65 6.10
N ALA A 61 21.26 -4.72 4.80
CA ALA A 61 22.27 -4.99 3.78
C ALA A 61 23.35 -3.89 3.73
N TYR A 62 22.96 -2.62 3.86
CA TYR A 62 23.90 -1.51 3.90
C TYR A 62 24.85 -1.63 5.10
N ILE A 63 24.31 -1.97 6.28
CA ILE A 63 25.10 -2.12 7.50
C ILE A 63 26.04 -3.33 7.38
N ASP A 64 25.57 -4.43 6.83
CA ASP A 64 26.37 -5.64 6.63
C ASP A 64 27.54 -5.38 5.65
N GLU A 65 27.32 -4.55 4.62
CA GLU A 65 28.36 -4.25 3.62
C GLU A 65 29.34 -3.18 4.09
N THR A 66 28.85 -2.13 4.75
CA THR A 66 29.68 -0.95 5.08
C THR A 66 30.15 -0.90 6.53
N GLY A 67 29.49 -1.61 7.44
CA GLY A 67 29.70 -1.52 8.88
C GLY A 67 29.22 -0.21 9.50
N VAL A 68 28.48 0.63 8.74
CA VAL A 68 28.00 1.96 9.16
C VAL A 68 26.47 1.98 9.14
N PHE A 69 25.86 2.73 10.03
CA PHE A 69 24.41 2.93 10.04
C PHE A 69 23.98 3.98 9.00
N PRO A 70 23.11 3.66 8.03
CA PRO A 70 22.64 4.63 7.06
C PRO A 70 21.85 5.76 7.73
N SER A 71 22.08 6.99 7.29
CA SER A 71 21.46 8.18 7.85
C SER A 71 20.60 8.98 6.85
N ASN A 72 20.65 8.61 5.59
CA ASN A 72 19.95 9.28 4.50
C ASN A 72 19.54 8.30 3.40
N TRP A 73 18.75 8.76 2.43
CA TRP A 73 18.28 7.95 1.31
C TRP A 73 19.41 7.58 0.34
N ASP A 74 20.40 8.47 0.18
CA ASP A 74 21.53 8.24 -0.74
C ASP A 74 22.41 7.07 -0.27
N ASP A 75 22.56 6.89 1.05
CA ASP A 75 23.23 5.72 1.62
C ASP A 75 22.53 4.42 1.18
N LEU A 76 21.21 4.37 1.31
CA LEU A 76 20.42 3.20 0.97
C LEU A 76 20.39 2.90 -0.54
N ASN A 77 20.40 3.95 -1.37
CA ASN A 77 20.44 3.80 -2.83
C ASN A 77 21.73 3.17 -3.33
N SER A 78 22.81 3.22 -2.55
CA SER A 78 24.06 2.52 -2.89
C SER A 78 23.88 1.00 -2.91
N ILE A 79 22.91 0.47 -2.17
CA ILE A 79 22.54 -0.95 -2.16
C ILE A 79 21.44 -1.25 -3.17
N SER A 80 20.37 -0.46 -3.14
CA SER A 80 19.23 -0.63 -4.04
C SER A 80 18.47 0.68 -4.18
N ALA A 81 18.21 1.09 -5.42
CA ALA A 81 17.46 2.31 -5.71
C ALA A 81 16.05 2.27 -5.11
N ILE A 82 15.74 3.23 -4.26
CA ILE A 82 14.42 3.39 -3.64
C ILE A 82 13.60 4.36 -4.48
N MET A 83 12.64 3.82 -5.20
CA MET A 83 11.81 4.58 -6.14
C MET A 83 10.56 5.09 -5.45
N GLY A 84 10.39 6.41 -5.46
CA GLY A 84 9.16 7.09 -5.05
C GLY A 84 8.30 7.52 -6.23
N GLN A 85 7.24 8.28 -5.94
CA GLN A 85 6.34 8.81 -6.97
C GLN A 85 7.06 9.72 -7.98
N GLU A 86 8.04 10.49 -7.54
CA GLU A 86 8.76 11.49 -8.35
C GLU A 86 10.11 10.97 -8.88
N GLY A 87 10.39 9.70 -8.71
CA GLY A 87 11.65 9.07 -9.08
C GLY A 87 12.41 8.55 -7.86
N GLU A 88 13.73 8.48 -7.97
CA GLU A 88 14.61 8.01 -6.93
C GLU A 88 14.58 8.92 -5.70
N MET A 89 14.48 8.32 -4.51
CA MET A 89 14.56 9.05 -3.25
C MET A 89 15.99 9.49 -3.00
N THR A 90 16.18 10.75 -2.65
CA THR A 90 17.50 11.33 -2.36
C THR A 90 17.44 12.27 -1.17
N GLY A 91 18.59 12.46 -0.49
CA GLY A 91 18.75 13.35 0.64
C GLY A 91 18.30 12.73 1.96
N GLU A 92 18.00 13.56 2.94
CA GLU A 92 17.73 13.18 4.33
C GLU A 92 16.48 12.32 4.50
N PHE A 93 16.43 11.46 5.53
CA PHE A 93 15.24 10.68 5.92
C PHE A 93 14.04 11.54 6.34
N THR A 94 14.24 12.82 6.59
CA THR A 94 13.14 13.79 6.81
C THR A 94 12.25 13.97 5.58
N LYS A 95 12.75 13.65 4.38
CA LYS A 95 11.98 13.62 3.15
C LYS A 95 11.08 12.39 3.14
N LYS A 96 9.80 12.62 3.06
CA LYS A 96 8.80 11.55 3.03
C LYS A 96 8.85 10.78 1.71
N TRP A 97 8.86 9.47 1.81
CA TRP A 97 8.80 8.58 0.66
C TRP A 97 7.34 8.31 0.28
N VAL A 98 6.84 8.99 -0.73
CA VAL A 98 5.52 8.70 -1.30
C VAL A 98 5.64 7.50 -2.23
N LEU A 99 4.90 6.44 -1.95
CA LEU A 99 4.90 5.23 -2.77
C LEU A 99 4.39 5.51 -4.19
N PRO A 100 4.87 4.78 -5.21
CA PRO A 100 4.45 4.97 -6.61
C PRO A 100 2.93 4.89 -6.81
N SER A 101 2.24 4.09 -6.01
CA SER A 101 0.77 3.98 -6.01
C SER A 101 0.04 5.21 -5.46
N LYS A 102 0.73 6.13 -4.77
CA LYS A 102 0.18 7.35 -4.12
C LYS A 102 -0.82 7.08 -2.98
N TYR A 103 -0.81 5.89 -2.40
CA TYR A 103 -1.74 5.55 -1.32
C TYR A 103 -1.15 5.70 0.07
N HIS A 104 0.16 5.59 0.21
CA HIS A 104 0.88 5.76 1.47
C HIS A 104 2.11 6.62 1.28
N GLU A 105 2.43 7.39 2.32
CA GLU A 105 3.73 8.01 2.51
C GLU A 105 4.47 7.30 3.64
N ILE A 106 5.74 7.04 3.43
CA ILE A 106 6.61 6.38 4.41
C ILE A 106 7.57 7.42 4.97
N MET A 107 7.68 7.44 6.28
CA MET A 107 8.62 8.25 7.05
C MET A 107 9.58 7.33 7.77
N VAL A 108 10.86 7.67 7.74
CA VAL A 108 11.92 6.96 8.45
C VAL A 108 12.52 7.90 9.47
N SER A 109 12.79 7.42 10.65
CA SER A 109 13.56 8.12 11.66
C SER A 109 14.58 7.18 12.31
N GLY A 110 15.73 7.70 12.64
CA GLY A 110 16.89 6.97 13.14
C GLY A 110 18.12 7.24 12.28
N PRO A 111 19.27 6.58 12.60
CA PRO A 111 19.42 5.64 13.71
C PRO A 111 19.45 6.34 15.09
N ILE A 112 18.74 5.75 16.07
CA ILE A 112 18.86 6.09 17.47
C ILE A 112 19.18 4.79 18.20
N ASP A 113 20.35 4.69 18.80
CA ASP A 113 20.84 3.44 19.43
C ASP A 113 20.73 2.21 18.52
N ALA A 114 21.15 2.37 17.26
CA ALA A 114 21.05 1.37 16.17
C ALA A 114 19.61 1.00 15.79
N ALA A 115 18.60 1.70 16.27
CA ALA A 115 17.20 1.46 15.97
C ALA A 115 16.64 2.48 14.97
N TYR A 116 15.81 1.97 14.04
CA TYR A 116 15.04 2.74 13.08
C TYR A 116 13.55 2.59 13.38
N SER A 117 12.82 3.69 13.29
CA SER A 117 11.35 3.70 13.29
C SER A 117 10.85 4.07 11.90
N ILE A 118 9.94 3.26 11.38
CA ILE A 118 9.39 3.42 10.04
C ILE A 118 7.87 3.50 10.18
N THR A 119 7.28 4.58 9.68
CA THR A 119 5.84 4.78 9.73
C THR A 119 5.30 4.99 8.33
N ALA A 120 4.28 4.25 7.95
CA ALA A 120 3.53 4.50 6.73
C ALA A 120 2.14 5.04 7.08
N GLU A 121 1.83 6.22 6.56
CA GLU A 121 0.53 6.86 6.74
C GLU A 121 -0.25 6.85 5.42
N PRO A 122 -1.57 6.56 5.46
CA PRO A 122 -2.39 6.60 4.28
C PRO A 122 -2.64 8.04 3.82
N LEU A 123 -2.43 8.33 2.53
CA LEU A 123 -2.64 9.65 1.93
C LEU A 123 -4.08 9.92 1.56
N SER A 124 -4.86 8.89 1.22
CA SER A 124 -6.25 9.07 0.80
C SER A 124 -7.11 7.83 1.01
N GLY A 125 -8.34 8.02 1.45
CA GLY A 125 -9.45 7.06 1.35
C GLY A 125 -9.41 5.80 2.23
N CYS A 126 -8.30 5.53 2.92
CA CYS A 126 -8.15 4.34 3.77
C CYS A 126 -7.78 4.73 5.20
N GLN A 127 -8.67 5.44 5.88
CA GLN A 127 -8.43 5.91 7.25
C GLN A 127 -8.13 4.76 8.22
N ASN A 128 -7.38 5.07 9.28
CA ASN A 128 -7.01 4.14 10.35
C ASN A 128 -6.28 2.88 9.86
N ARG A 129 -5.47 3.01 8.79
CA ARG A 129 -4.65 1.94 8.22
C ARG A 129 -3.18 2.32 8.17
N SER A 130 -2.73 3.12 9.14
CA SER A 130 -1.31 3.39 9.33
C SER A 130 -0.57 2.09 9.66
N ILE A 131 0.71 2.06 9.31
CA ILE A 131 1.59 0.93 9.60
C ILE A 131 2.79 1.50 10.32
N LYS A 132 3.17 0.88 11.42
CA LYS A 132 4.34 1.25 12.20
C LYS A 132 5.26 0.06 12.34
N ALA A 133 6.51 0.28 12.02
CA ALA A 133 7.54 -0.75 12.12
C ALA A 133 8.78 -0.21 12.81
N CYS A 134 9.55 -1.08 13.40
CA CYS A 134 10.88 -0.78 13.90
C CYS A 134 11.87 -1.85 13.44
N LEU A 135 13.13 -1.47 13.37
CA LEU A 135 14.26 -2.33 13.13
C LEU A 135 15.38 -1.93 14.09
N ASN A 136 15.88 -2.86 14.88
CA ASN A 136 17.10 -2.68 15.65
C ASN A 136 18.22 -3.46 14.97
N SER A 137 19.15 -2.74 14.39
CA SER A 137 20.20 -3.35 13.57
C SER A 137 21.31 -4.01 14.39
N SER A 138 21.41 -3.72 15.70
CA SER A 138 22.39 -4.37 16.57
C SER A 138 21.91 -5.73 17.08
N THR A 139 20.60 -5.89 17.29
CA THR A 139 20.00 -7.14 17.77
C THR A 139 19.33 -7.96 16.66
N GLY A 140 19.12 -7.37 15.49
CA GLY A 140 18.32 -7.94 14.40
C GLY A 140 16.82 -7.96 14.70
N ALA A 141 16.36 -7.34 15.79
CA ALA A 141 14.96 -7.32 16.15
C ALA A 141 14.17 -6.45 15.16
N SER A 142 13.12 -7.00 14.60
CA SER A 142 12.15 -6.26 13.78
C SER A 142 10.73 -6.53 14.24
N LYS A 143 9.89 -5.50 14.16
CA LYS A 143 8.48 -5.58 14.57
C LYS A 143 7.64 -4.70 13.65
N LEU A 144 6.44 -5.15 13.36
CA LEU A 144 5.50 -4.39 12.56
C LEU A 144 4.11 -4.50 13.16
N ASN A 145 3.42 -3.36 13.25
CA ASN A 145 2.01 -3.27 13.63
C ASN A 145 1.24 -2.52 12.55
N LYS A 146 -0.02 -2.87 12.36
CA LYS A 146 -0.89 -2.29 11.33
C LYS A 146 -2.24 -1.90 11.91
N GLY A 147 -2.78 -0.78 11.49
CA GLY A 147 -4.15 -0.39 11.74
C GLY A 147 -5.15 -1.31 11.00
N ASP A 148 -6.28 -1.55 11.61
CA ASP A 148 -7.32 -2.47 11.12
C ASP A 148 -8.44 -1.76 10.30
N GLY A 149 -8.40 -0.44 10.26
CA GLY A 149 -9.41 0.42 9.64
C GLY A 149 -10.37 1.03 10.65
N ALA A 150 -10.46 0.49 11.86
CA ALA A 150 -11.17 1.11 12.99
C ALA A 150 -10.19 1.95 13.83
N THR A 151 -9.01 1.43 14.07
CA THR A 151 -7.93 2.09 14.83
C THR A 151 -6.63 2.13 14.03
N ASN A 152 -5.84 3.17 14.26
CA ASN A 152 -4.48 3.26 13.73
C ASN A 152 -3.55 2.26 14.42
N ALA A 153 -2.41 1.96 13.77
CA ALA A 153 -1.37 1.13 14.36
C ALA A 153 -0.83 1.74 15.65
N GLU A 154 -0.69 0.91 16.67
CA GLU A 154 0.04 1.28 17.89
C GLU A 154 1.53 1.39 17.63
N ASN A 155 2.23 2.18 18.46
CA ASN A 155 3.67 2.31 18.35
C ASN A 155 4.36 0.97 18.64
N VAL A 156 5.43 0.71 17.92
CA VAL A 156 6.28 -0.48 18.10
C VAL A 156 7.68 -0.04 18.51
N VAL A 157 8.29 -0.81 19.39
CA VAL A 157 9.65 -0.61 19.85
C VAL A 157 10.41 -1.93 19.64
N CYS A 158 11.62 -1.83 19.09
CA CYS A 158 12.56 -2.92 18.93
C CYS A 158 13.73 -2.69 19.89
N THR A 159 13.66 -3.33 21.04
CA THR A 159 14.72 -3.35 22.07
C THR A 159 15.54 -4.60 21.94
#